data_d1653bd8032854a31a31d0a705d15fdc
#
_entry.id   d1653bd8032854a31a31d0a705d15fdc
#
_cell.length_a   1.000
_cell.length_b   1.000
_cell.length_c   1.000
_cell.angle_alpha   90.00
_cell.angle_beta   90.00
_cell.angle_gamma   90.00
#
_symmetry.space_group_name_H-M   'P 1'
#
loop_
_entity.id
_entity.type
_entity.pdbx_description
1 polymer ?
#
loop_
_entity_poly.entity_id
_entity_poly.type
_entity_poly.pdbx_seq_one_letter_code
_entity_poly.pdbx_strand_id
1 'polypeptide(L)'
;MKLCFLVFLIHLFTHGHCNSDIHIGYKVTIPVPTEYSMGFIGRAFIIESEQMVPNFKVALSVESGEQKYSCSLDVFLGDVKVWTSGHFSRFYTTEKCVLELTQSGDLQLKGQEDRLGWKAGTSGQGVERLNLLRTGNLVLVDALDQIKWQSFNFPTNIMLWGQRLNVNYTYWEFKPLGNQNITFIKVSNKGVDIFGDEYTKIDQIPSGGFQPLRFMALGNETGNLGFYYYSTEQGKFEASFLAINNSCDLPLVCKPYGICTLSDVCSCIRFITRDGMNSNCSNGISGGFCGKNQMEMVELPGVTTVLKGTNVKDNVSREKCSEICLDDCNCTAALYTFDSGECFWYGLVRGVKQVSRLKESSYMVKVPKGSGGGKGKSSGLKKWVLVVVGVADGLILVLVLGGIGYYVIQKRRKNLQNIDNNS
;
A
#
# COMPACT_ATOMS: atom_id res chain seq x y z
N MET A 1 4.46 30.49 -50.18
CA MET A 1 3.74 30.71 -48.89
C MET A 1 3.62 29.48 -48.00
N LYS A 2 3.96 28.24 -48.47
CA LYS A 2 3.90 27.03 -47.66
C LYS A 2 5.20 26.70 -46.89
N LEU A 3 6.33 27.31 -47.26
CA LEU A 3 7.65 27.03 -46.64
C LEU A 3 7.87 27.85 -45.34
N CYS A 4 7.27 29.03 -45.19
CA CYS A 4 7.40 29.83 -43.99
C CYS A 4 6.58 29.31 -42.78
N PHE A 5 5.51 28.55 -43.05
CA PHE A 5 4.67 27.97 -41.98
C PHE A 5 5.35 26.75 -41.32
N LEU A 6 6.21 26.03 -42.06
CA LEU A 6 6.93 24.86 -41.53
C LEU A 6 8.11 25.29 -40.66
N VAL A 7 8.75 26.42 -40.95
CA VAL A 7 9.85 26.96 -40.13
C VAL A 7 9.35 27.57 -38.82
N PHE A 8 8.10 28.12 -38.82
CA PHE A 8 7.51 28.65 -37.59
C PHE A 8 7.05 27.56 -36.62
N LEU A 9 6.64 26.38 -37.12
CA LEU A 9 6.29 25.20 -36.28
C LEU A 9 7.52 24.53 -35.67
N ILE A 10 8.71 24.58 -36.34
CA ILE A 10 9.94 24.01 -35.83
C ILE A 10 10.54 24.87 -34.69
N HIS A 11 10.28 26.17 -34.67
CA HIS A 11 10.72 27.05 -33.57
C HIS A 11 9.81 27.02 -32.31
N LEU A 12 8.66 26.38 -32.37
CA LEU A 12 7.81 26.17 -31.20
C LEU A 12 8.17 24.92 -30.37
N PHE A 13 9.06 24.07 -30.88
CA PHE A 13 9.71 22.99 -30.14
C PHE A 13 11.13 23.38 -29.72
N THR A 14 11.34 24.58 -29.24
CA THR A 14 12.50 24.84 -28.39
C THR A 14 12.32 24.03 -27.14
N HIS A 15 13.14 23.00 -26.98
CA HIS A 15 13.30 22.25 -25.76
C HIS A 15 13.35 23.24 -24.60
N GLY A 16 12.30 23.27 -23.80
CA GLY A 16 12.36 23.91 -22.49
C GLY A 16 13.41 23.11 -21.71
N HIS A 17 14.64 23.58 -21.67
CA HIS A 17 15.63 23.07 -20.75
C HIS A 17 15.00 23.23 -19.35
N CYS A 18 14.65 22.12 -18.71
CA CYS A 18 14.27 22.11 -17.31
C CYS A 18 15.51 22.64 -16.57
N ASN A 19 15.43 23.82 -15.99
CA ASN A 19 16.54 24.39 -15.22
C ASN A 19 16.88 23.43 -14.09
N SER A 20 18.17 23.19 -13.86
CA SER A 20 18.65 22.43 -12.72
C SER A 20 18.31 23.10 -11.38
N ASP A 21 18.16 24.42 -11.37
CA ASP A 21 17.95 25.27 -10.20
C ASP A 21 16.81 26.27 -10.43
N ILE A 22 16.06 26.55 -9.40
CA ILE A 22 14.99 27.55 -9.37
C ILE A 22 15.42 28.67 -8.40
N HIS A 23 15.49 29.91 -8.90
CA HIS A 23 15.90 31.07 -8.11
C HIS A 23 14.73 31.80 -7.45
N ILE A 24 15.02 32.60 -6.46
CA ILE A 24 14.06 33.51 -5.80
C ILE A 24 13.28 34.33 -6.84
N GLY A 25 11.99 34.58 -6.57
CA GLY A 25 11.06 35.24 -7.49
C GLY A 25 10.38 34.29 -8.48
N TYR A 26 10.78 33.03 -8.54
CA TYR A 26 10.10 32.03 -9.39
C TYR A 26 8.68 31.76 -8.91
N LYS A 27 7.74 31.71 -9.87
CA LYS A 27 6.33 31.39 -9.61
C LYS A 27 5.76 30.55 -10.73
N VAL A 28 5.07 29.47 -10.37
CA VAL A 28 4.32 28.63 -11.31
C VAL A 28 2.93 28.36 -10.78
N THR A 29 1.96 28.30 -11.69
CA THR A 29 0.53 28.13 -11.34
C THR A 29 -0.09 27.03 -12.19
N ILE A 30 -0.84 26.14 -11.56
CA ILE A 30 -1.73 25.18 -12.22
C ILE A 30 -3.18 25.58 -11.90
N PRO A 31 -4.02 25.83 -12.90
CA PRO A 31 -5.45 26.03 -12.69
C PRO A 31 -6.10 24.73 -12.23
N VAL A 32 -7.08 24.83 -11.35
CA VAL A 32 -7.90 23.70 -10.90
C VAL A 32 -9.19 23.66 -11.73
N PRO A 33 -9.66 22.48 -12.18
CA PRO A 33 -10.93 22.40 -12.88
C PRO A 33 -12.08 22.93 -12.02
N THR A 34 -13.01 23.68 -12.66
CA THR A 34 -14.19 24.25 -11.98
C THR A 34 -15.18 23.18 -11.52
N GLU A 35 -15.27 22.09 -12.28
CA GLU A 35 -16.08 20.93 -11.93
C GLU A 35 -15.20 19.79 -11.41
N TYR A 36 -15.68 19.07 -10.39
CA TYR A 36 -14.93 17.93 -9.85
C TYR A 36 -14.88 16.79 -10.86
N SER A 37 -13.66 16.38 -11.22
CA SER A 37 -13.38 15.24 -12.08
C SER A 37 -12.59 14.18 -11.31
N MET A 38 -13.22 13.04 -11.07
CA MET A 38 -12.56 11.90 -10.41
C MET A 38 -11.37 11.40 -11.25
N GLY A 39 -10.22 11.18 -10.61
CA GLY A 39 -9.01 10.74 -11.28
C GLY A 39 -8.23 11.84 -11.99
N PHE A 40 -8.65 13.12 -11.87
CA PHE A 40 -7.88 14.22 -12.43
C PHE A 40 -6.50 14.33 -11.78
N ILE A 41 -5.46 14.44 -12.62
CA ILE A 41 -4.08 14.67 -12.25
C ILE A 41 -3.50 15.73 -13.17
N GLY A 42 -3.21 16.91 -12.62
CA GLY A 42 -2.48 17.98 -13.29
C GLY A 42 -1.08 18.10 -12.70
N ARG A 43 -0.02 18.13 -13.54
CA ARG A 43 1.37 18.26 -13.09
C ARG A 43 2.13 19.26 -13.95
N ALA A 44 2.88 20.14 -13.30
CA ALA A 44 3.91 20.97 -13.92
C ALA A 44 5.27 20.54 -13.39
N PHE A 45 6.06 19.85 -14.22
CA PHE A 45 7.45 19.52 -13.87
C PHE A 45 8.30 20.79 -13.96
N ILE A 46 9.04 21.05 -12.89
CA ILE A 46 9.80 22.31 -12.71
C ILE A 46 11.31 22.10 -12.62
N ILE A 47 11.74 20.92 -12.15
CA ILE A 47 13.14 20.48 -12.12
C ILE A 47 13.19 19.03 -12.60
N GLU A 48 14.19 18.70 -13.40
CA GLU A 48 14.49 17.34 -13.83
C GLU A 48 15.99 17.06 -13.77
N SER A 49 16.39 15.94 -13.19
CA SER A 49 17.79 15.52 -13.07
C SER A 49 18.15 14.64 -14.26
N GLU A 50 19.08 15.07 -15.11
CA GLU A 50 19.49 14.35 -16.32
C GLU A 50 20.47 13.16 -16.08
N GLN A 51 20.97 12.99 -14.85
CA GLN A 51 22.16 12.16 -14.60
C GLN A 51 21.92 10.72 -14.22
N MET A 52 20.67 10.24 -14.14
CA MET A 52 20.35 8.90 -13.63
C MET A 52 19.15 8.29 -14.36
N VAL A 53 19.14 6.97 -14.52
CA VAL A 53 17.98 6.22 -15.03
C VAL A 53 17.47 5.32 -13.89
N PRO A 54 16.20 5.45 -13.50
CA PRO A 54 15.29 6.56 -13.78
C PRO A 54 15.75 7.85 -13.12
N ASN A 55 15.38 8.99 -13.70
CA ASN A 55 15.73 10.30 -13.18
C ASN A 55 14.81 10.77 -12.07
N PHE A 56 15.28 11.73 -11.29
CA PHE A 56 14.45 12.47 -10.34
C PHE A 56 13.80 13.66 -11.02
N LYS A 57 12.54 13.95 -10.65
CA LYS A 57 11.75 15.07 -11.14
C LYS A 57 11.03 15.75 -9.98
N VAL A 58 10.92 17.08 -10.03
CA VAL A 58 10.10 17.86 -9.10
C VAL A 58 8.91 18.40 -9.86
N ALA A 59 7.72 18.24 -9.30
CA ALA A 59 6.50 18.75 -9.89
C ALA A 59 5.62 19.48 -8.88
N LEU A 60 4.99 20.56 -9.33
CA LEU A 60 3.76 21.05 -8.72
C LEU A 60 2.63 20.16 -9.20
N SER A 61 1.83 19.61 -8.27
CA SER A 61 0.78 18.66 -8.58
C SER A 61 -0.58 19.11 -8.05
N VAL A 62 -1.62 18.86 -8.86
CA VAL A 62 -3.03 18.96 -8.47
C VAL A 62 -3.66 17.59 -8.70
N GLU A 63 -4.17 16.96 -7.64
CA GLU A 63 -4.75 15.61 -7.71
C GLU A 63 -6.16 15.61 -7.09
N SER A 64 -7.12 14.94 -7.75
CA SER A 64 -8.47 14.76 -7.20
C SER A 64 -8.48 13.70 -6.09
N GLY A 65 -9.22 13.97 -5.01
CA GLY A 65 -9.43 13.02 -3.91
C GLY A 65 -10.49 13.53 -2.95
N GLU A 66 -11.35 12.66 -2.43
CA GLU A 66 -12.40 13.02 -1.46
C GLU A 66 -13.30 14.18 -1.92
N GLN A 67 -13.67 14.21 -3.22
CA GLN A 67 -14.46 15.25 -3.87
C GLN A 67 -13.82 16.66 -3.83
N LYS A 68 -12.51 16.74 -3.66
CA LYS A 68 -11.72 17.98 -3.62
C LYS A 68 -10.46 17.82 -4.44
N TYR A 69 -9.78 18.94 -4.72
CA TYR A 69 -8.46 18.94 -5.34
C TYR A 69 -7.38 19.29 -4.33
N SER A 70 -6.38 18.40 -4.20
CA SER A 70 -5.18 18.66 -3.37
C SER A 70 -4.10 19.29 -4.23
N CYS A 71 -3.39 20.26 -3.65
CA CYS A 71 -2.23 20.92 -4.22
C CYS A 71 -0.99 20.52 -3.42
N SER A 72 0.05 20.02 -4.09
CA SER A 72 1.30 19.57 -3.45
C SER A 72 2.53 19.83 -4.32
N LEU A 73 3.67 19.98 -3.65
CA LEU A 73 4.98 19.88 -4.26
C LEU A 73 5.49 18.46 -4.07
N ASP A 74 5.84 17.80 -5.16
CA ASP A 74 6.15 16.38 -5.19
C ASP A 74 7.53 16.12 -5.80
N VAL A 75 8.26 15.13 -5.28
CA VAL A 75 9.48 14.59 -5.90
C VAL A 75 9.15 13.18 -6.42
N PHE A 76 9.50 12.93 -7.66
CA PHE A 76 9.35 11.65 -8.33
C PHE A 76 10.71 11.04 -8.65
N LEU A 77 10.80 9.71 -8.61
CA LEU A 77 11.88 8.91 -9.17
C LEU A 77 11.28 8.04 -10.28
N GLY A 78 11.52 8.39 -11.53
CA GLY A 78 10.71 7.87 -12.65
C GLY A 78 9.24 8.22 -12.44
N ASP A 79 8.39 7.20 -12.33
CA ASP A 79 6.94 7.37 -12.10
C ASP A 79 6.53 7.23 -10.63
N VAL A 80 7.47 6.92 -9.73
CA VAL A 80 7.20 6.73 -8.30
C VAL A 80 7.31 8.07 -7.57
N LYS A 81 6.22 8.52 -6.93
CA LYS A 81 6.21 9.67 -6.04
C LYS A 81 6.96 9.30 -4.75
N VAL A 82 8.18 9.80 -4.57
CA VAL A 82 9.06 9.44 -3.45
C VAL A 82 8.99 10.42 -2.28
N TRP A 83 8.51 11.64 -2.52
CA TRP A 83 8.26 12.63 -1.49
C TRP A 83 7.12 13.57 -1.89
N THR A 84 6.41 14.10 -0.91
CA THR A 84 5.33 15.08 -1.12
C THR A 84 5.21 16.02 0.08
N SER A 85 4.98 17.29 -0.19
CA SER A 85 4.70 18.30 0.85
C SER A 85 3.35 18.06 1.54
N GLY A 86 2.45 17.31 0.91
CA GLY A 86 1.12 16.96 1.43
C GLY A 86 1.08 15.70 2.30
N HIS A 87 2.23 15.12 2.68
CA HIS A 87 2.26 13.85 3.42
C HIS A 87 1.58 13.94 4.79
N PHE A 88 1.88 14.97 5.58
CA PHE A 88 1.32 15.15 6.92
C PHE A 88 -0.02 15.89 6.93
N SER A 89 -0.23 16.80 5.96
CA SER A 89 -1.44 17.58 5.84
C SER A 89 -1.69 17.94 4.38
N ARG A 90 -2.79 17.46 3.82
CA ARG A 90 -3.18 17.80 2.45
C ARG A 90 -3.68 19.23 2.39
N PHE A 91 -3.18 19.99 1.43
CA PHE A 91 -3.67 21.31 1.12
C PHE A 91 -4.69 21.23 -0.02
N TYR A 92 -5.94 21.60 0.25
CA TYR A 92 -7.02 21.60 -0.74
C TYR A 92 -7.24 23.00 -1.29
N THR A 93 -7.50 23.08 -2.59
CA THR A 93 -7.76 24.33 -3.33
C THR A 93 -8.84 24.12 -4.38
N THR A 94 -9.51 25.20 -4.79
CA THR A 94 -10.66 25.17 -5.71
C THR A 94 -10.42 25.87 -7.03
N GLU A 95 -9.46 26.81 -7.10
CA GLU A 95 -9.26 27.65 -8.31
C GLU A 95 -7.87 27.46 -8.91
N LYS A 96 -6.86 27.52 -8.07
CA LYS A 96 -5.44 27.48 -8.50
C LYS A 96 -4.57 26.84 -7.45
N CYS A 97 -3.50 26.22 -7.90
CA CYS A 97 -2.38 25.74 -7.10
C CYS A 97 -1.12 26.49 -7.54
N VAL A 98 -0.52 27.26 -6.65
CA VAL A 98 0.63 28.12 -6.93
C VAL A 98 1.80 27.68 -6.10
N LEU A 99 2.95 27.47 -6.74
CA LEU A 99 4.25 27.36 -6.08
C LEU A 99 5.00 28.65 -6.30
N GLU A 100 5.54 29.22 -5.23
CA GLU A 100 6.33 30.45 -5.26
C GLU A 100 7.56 30.32 -4.37
N LEU A 101 8.78 30.58 -4.92
CA LEU A 101 9.96 30.87 -4.15
C LEU A 101 10.05 32.39 -4.00
N THR A 102 9.65 32.90 -2.85
CA THR A 102 9.50 34.34 -2.60
C THR A 102 10.83 35.06 -2.64
N GLN A 103 10.82 36.39 -2.82
CA GLN A 103 12.02 37.23 -2.74
C GLN A 103 12.71 37.18 -1.35
N SER A 104 11.95 36.85 -0.29
CA SER A 104 12.47 36.62 1.06
C SER A 104 13.11 35.25 1.26
N GLY A 105 13.13 34.39 0.24
CA GLY A 105 13.73 33.06 0.27
C GLY A 105 12.87 31.97 0.91
N ASP A 106 11.53 32.15 0.94
CA ASP A 106 10.61 31.10 1.44
C ASP A 106 9.89 30.40 0.28
N LEU A 107 9.89 29.07 0.30
CA LEU A 107 9.15 28.26 -0.67
C LEU A 107 7.74 28.01 -0.14
N GLN A 108 6.73 28.39 -0.92
CA GLN A 108 5.34 28.41 -0.49
C GLN A 108 4.40 27.78 -1.51
N LEU A 109 3.37 27.03 -1.02
CA LEU A 109 2.20 26.66 -1.80
C LEU A 109 1.03 27.53 -1.41
N LYS A 110 0.37 28.10 -2.41
CA LYS A 110 -0.79 28.99 -2.26
C LYS A 110 -1.97 28.53 -3.11
N GLY A 111 -3.17 28.80 -2.64
CA GLY A 111 -4.43 28.53 -3.34
C GLY A 111 -5.12 29.82 -3.82
N GLN A 112 -6.46 29.77 -3.81
CA GLN A 112 -7.30 30.94 -4.09
C GLN A 112 -7.00 32.06 -3.08
N GLU A 113 -7.14 33.32 -3.53
CA GLU A 113 -6.92 34.54 -2.72
C GLU A 113 -5.55 34.53 -2.00
N ASP A 114 -4.54 33.86 -2.64
CA ASP A 114 -3.20 33.67 -2.10
C ASP A 114 -3.15 32.99 -0.70
N ARG A 115 -4.19 32.24 -0.35
CA ARG A 115 -4.25 31.46 0.89
C ARG A 115 -3.07 30.49 0.97
N LEU A 116 -2.25 30.65 2.02
CA LEU A 116 -1.10 29.81 2.27
C LEU A 116 -1.54 28.40 2.71
N GLY A 117 -1.07 27.38 2.00
CA GLY A 117 -1.33 25.98 2.29
C GLY A 117 -0.16 25.24 2.90
N TRP A 118 1.06 25.56 2.44
CA TRP A 118 2.29 24.97 2.94
C TRP A 118 3.47 25.95 2.73
N LYS A 119 4.49 25.86 3.57
CA LYS A 119 5.74 26.63 3.44
C LYS A 119 6.94 25.90 4.02
N ALA A 120 8.12 26.17 3.49
CA ALA A 120 9.39 25.68 4.02
C ALA A 120 9.82 26.40 5.32
N GLY A 121 9.40 27.64 5.52
CA GLY A 121 9.72 28.45 6.70
C GLY A 121 11.14 29.04 6.69
N THR A 122 11.66 29.34 5.52
CA THR A 122 13.05 29.83 5.32
C THR A 122 13.16 31.35 5.06
N SER A 123 12.07 32.08 5.24
CA SER A 123 12.07 33.53 5.04
C SER A 123 13.15 34.23 5.85
N GLY A 124 13.97 35.06 5.19
CA GLY A 124 15.06 35.82 5.83
C GLY A 124 16.33 35.01 6.17
N GLN A 125 16.41 33.72 5.77
CA GLN A 125 17.58 32.88 6.01
C GLN A 125 18.64 32.96 4.88
N GLY A 126 18.48 33.87 3.93
CA GLY A 126 19.44 34.06 2.84
C GLY A 126 19.33 33.03 1.72
N VAL A 127 18.18 32.34 1.60
CA VAL A 127 17.94 31.37 0.51
C VAL A 127 17.94 32.10 -0.82
N GLU A 128 18.68 31.57 -1.80
CA GLU A 128 18.73 32.06 -3.16
C GLU A 128 18.10 31.12 -4.19
N ARG A 129 18.18 29.82 -3.94
CA ARG A 129 17.64 28.84 -4.91
C ARG A 129 17.14 27.54 -4.31
N LEU A 130 16.24 26.90 -5.05
CA LEU A 130 15.76 25.52 -4.86
C LEU A 130 16.56 24.62 -5.81
N ASN A 131 17.13 23.54 -5.30
CA ASN A 131 17.93 22.58 -6.06
C ASN A 131 17.51 21.15 -5.75
N LEU A 132 17.64 20.26 -6.73
CA LEU A 132 17.39 18.82 -6.59
C LEU A 132 18.71 18.05 -6.66
N LEU A 133 19.15 17.51 -5.53
CA LEU A 133 20.39 16.73 -5.46
C LEU A 133 20.26 15.37 -6.14
N ARG A 134 21.38 14.77 -6.53
CA ARG A 134 21.44 13.43 -7.15
C ARG A 134 20.83 12.32 -6.30
N THR A 135 20.71 12.53 -5.00
CA THR A 135 20.05 11.59 -4.06
C THR A 135 18.53 11.69 -4.06
N GLY A 136 17.96 12.67 -4.80
CA GLY A 136 16.53 12.99 -4.75
C GLY A 136 16.16 13.92 -3.59
N ASN A 137 17.14 14.41 -2.83
CA ASN A 137 16.92 15.40 -1.79
C ASN A 137 16.65 16.77 -2.42
N LEU A 138 15.45 17.30 -2.22
CA LEU A 138 15.08 18.65 -2.63
C LEU A 138 15.54 19.62 -1.54
N VAL A 139 16.35 20.60 -1.90
CA VAL A 139 17.02 21.50 -0.95
C VAL A 139 16.80 22.97 -1.29
N LEU A 140 16.67 23.82 -0.27
CA LEU A 140 16.78 25.26 -0.37
C LEU A 140 18.18 25.66 0.15
N VAL A 141 18.95 26.38 -0.68
CA VAL A 141 20.33 26.76 -0.38
C VAL A 141 20.55 28.26 -0.51
N ASP A 142 21.51 28.77 0.26
CA ASP A 142 21.98 30.14 0.14
C ASP A 142 23.05 30.29 -0.97
N ALA A 143 23.66 31.51 -1.08
CA ALA A 143 24.73 31.84 -2.04
C ALA A 143 26.00 30.97 -1.86
N LEU A 144 26.20 30.40 -0.68
CA LEU A 144 27.36 29.56 -0.34
C LEU A 144 27.04 28.05 -0.38
N ASP A 145 25.94 27.67 -1.00
CA ASP A 145 25.44 26.26 -1.06
C ASP A 145 25.12 25.66 0.32
N GLN A 146 24.92 26.47 1.35
CA GLN A 146 24.51 25.97 2.65
C GLN A 146 23.00 25.63 2.63
N ILE A 147 22.68 24.42 3.03
CA ILE A 147 21.30 23.96 3.09
C ILE A 147 20.56 24.62 4.25
N LYS A 148 19.48 25.35 3.94
CA LYS A 148 18.58 25.97 4.91
C LYS A 148 17.34 25.13 5.18
N TRP A 149 16.91 24.35 4.18
CA TRP A 149 15.82 23.39 4.28
C TRP A 149 16.07 22.21 3.34
N GLN A 150 15.57 21.03 3.69
CA GLN A 150 15.67 19.86 2.83
C GLN A 150 14.52 18.89 3.05
N SER A 151 14.07 18.26 1.96
CA SER A 151 12.98 17.25 1.98
C SER A 151 13.34 16.01 2.81
N PHE A 152 14.62 15.64 2.91
CA PHE A 152 15.09 14.51 3.70
C PHE A 152 14.83 14.63 5.20
N ASN A 153 14.62 15.84 5.72
CA ASN A 153 14.21 16.07 7.10
C ASN A 153 12.73 15.74 7.36
N PHE A 154 11.95 15.51 6.29
CA PHE A 154 10.53 15.22 6.35
C PHE A 154 10.23 13.90 5.64
N PRO A 155 10.64 12.75 6.22
CA PRO A 155 10.47 11.45 5.59
C PRO A 155 8.98 11.13 5.38
N THR A 156 8.67 10.51 4.24
CA THR A 156 7.35 9.97 3.90
C THR A 156 7.32 8.47 4.16
N ASN A 157 6.41 7.75 3.54
CA ASN A 157 6.44 6.27 3.52
C ASN A 157 7.58 5.69 2.65
N ILE A 158 8.33 6.53 1.94
CA ILE A 158 9.50 6.16 1.14
C ILE A 158 10.73 6.88 1.68
N MET A 159 11.83 6.14 1.81
CA MET A 159 13.15 6.68 2.15
C MET A 159 14.13 6.38 1.03
N LEU A 160 14.78 7.42 0.54
CA LEU A 160 15.76 7.36 -0.54
C LEU A 160 17.16 6.99 -0.04
N TRP A 161 17.98 6.49 -0.95
CA TRP A 161 19.41 6.32 -0.70
C TRP A 161 20.06 7.60 -0.16
N GLY A 162 20.81 7.47 0.93
CA GLY A 162 21.46 8.58 1.63
C GLY A 162 20.59 9.25 2.68
N GLN A 163 19.29 9.03 2.69
CA GLN A 163 18.39 9.57 3.72
C GLN A 163 18.61 8.90 5.06
N ARG A 164 18.56 9.69 6.12
CA ARG A 164 18.74 9.29 7.51
C ARG A 164 17.44 9.48 8.27
N LEU A 165 17.13 8.53 9.15
CA LEU A 165 16.00 8.60 10.07
C LEU A 165 16.50 8.49 11.51
N ASN A 166 16.24 9.51 12.32
CA ASN A 166 16.56 9.50 13.75
C ASN A 166 15.46 8.80 14.54
N VAL A 167 15.81 8.20 15.69
CA VAL A 167 14.90 7.40 16.54
C VAL A 167 13.69 8.19 17.04
N ASN A 168 13.79 9.51 17.17
CA ASN A 168 12.76 10.39 17.72
C ASN A 168 11.81 10.99 16.67
N TYR A 169 11.74 10.43 15.46
CA TYR A 169 10.79 10.89 14.45
C TYR A 169 9.39 10.38 14.76
N THR A 170 8.40 11.26 14.78
CA THR A 170 7.00 10.97 15.12
C THR A 170 6.30 10.05 14.13
N TYR A 171 6.81 9.88 12.91
CA TYR A 171 6.18 9.10 11.86
C TYR A 171 6.73 7.67 11.72
N TRP A 172 8.03 7.52 11.99
CA TRP A 172 8.72 6.23 12.01
C TRP A 172 9.24 5.99 13.41
N GLU A 173 8.55 5.16 14.17
CA GLU A 173 9.03 4.78 15.49
C GLU A 173 9.92 3.55 15.39
N PHE A 174 11.14 3.69 15.87
CA PHE A 174 12.10 2.61 16.02
C PHE A 174 12.11 2.14 17.46
N LYS A 175 11.69 0.88 17.68
CA LYS A 175 11.86 0.24 18.99
C LYS A 175 12.89 -0.88 18.87
N PRO A 176 14.14 -0.68 19.31
CA PRO A 176 15.12 -1.76 19.33
C PRO A 176 14.65 -2.87 20.27
N LEU A 177 14.77 -4.11 19.82
CA LEU A 177 14.59 -5.28 20.68
C LEU A 177 15.86 -5.44 21.53
N GLY A 178 15.75 -5.22 22.84
CA GLY A 178 16.87 -5.33 23.80
C GLY A 178 17.51 -3.99 24.19
N ASN A 179 18.66 -4.07 24.87
CA ASN A 179 19.39 -2.92 25.43
C ASN A 179 20.33 -2.23 24.42
N GLN A 180 20.07 -2.32 23.12
CA GLN A 180 20.92 -1.65 22.12
C GLN A 180 20.57 -0.18 22.00
N ASN A 181 21.55 0.68 22.16
CA ASN A 181 21.44 2.14 21.97
C ASN A 181 21.46 2.47 20.46
N ILE A 182 20.32 2.35 19.78
CA ILE A 182 20.17 2.76 18.37
C ILE A 182 19.81 4.23 18.34
N THR A 183 20.58 5.03 17.59
CA THR A 183 20.37 6.48 17.44
C THR A 183 19.72 6.85 16.12
N PHE A 184 20.07 6.16 15.03
CA PHE A 184 19.48 6.40 13.72
C PHE A 184 19.68 5.21 12.77
N ILE A 185 18.92 5.21 11.68
CA ILE A 185 19.16 4.36 10.52
C ILE A 185 19.47 5.22 9.30
N LYS A 186 20.16 4.63 8.32
CA LYS A 186 20.48 5.25 7.05
C LYS A 186 20.28 4.28 5.90
N VAL A 187 19.55 4.71 4.87
CA VAL A 187 19.43 3.92 3.64
C VAL A 187 20.74 4.00 2.86
N SER A 188 21.36 2.87 2.60
CA SER A 188 22.58 2.72 1.81
C SER A 188 22.31 1.98 0.51
N ASN A 189 23.27 1.90 -0.38
CA ASN A 189 23.12 1.13 -1.63
C ASN A 189 23.10 -0.40 -1.42
N LYS A 190 23.43 -0.86 -0.22
CA LYS A 190 23.49 -2.29 0.15
C LYS A 190 22.36 -2.70 1.11
N GLY A 191 21.50 -1.76 1.52
CA GLY A 191 20.42 -2.01 2.48
C GLY A 191 20.23 -0.87 3.45
N VAL A 192 19.80 -1.19 4.67
CA VAL A 192 19.58 -0.21 5.74
C VAL A 192 20.62 -0.42 6.82
N ASP A 193 21.48 0.58 7.00
CA ASP A 193 22.50 0.59 8.03
C ASP A 193 21.90 1.11 9.35
N ILE A 194 22.22 0.44 10.46
CA ILE A 194 21.76 0.76 11.81
C ILE A 194 22.95 1.31 12.60
N PHE A 195 22.77 2.48 13.21
CA PHE A 195 23.81 3.18 13.93
C PHE A 195 23.46 3.39 15.41
N GLY A 196 24.47 3.21 16.27
CA GLY A 196 24.44 3.54 17.68
C GLY A 196 25.04 4.93 17.96
N ASP A 197 25.49 5.10 19.22
CA ASP A 197 26.17 6.30 19.66
C ASP A 197 27.47 6.53 18.87
N GLU A 198 27.90 7.77 18.78
CA GLU A 198 29.15 8.19 18.10
C GLU A 198 29.24 7.75 16.62
N TYR A 199 28.08 7.58 15.93
CA TYR A 199 28.04 7.12 14.54
C TYR A 199 28.63 5.72 14.30
N THR A 200 28.69 4.90 15.34
CA THR A 200 29.15 3.53 15.21
C THR A 200 28.09 2.67 14.52
N LYS A 201 28.46 2.05 13.39
CA LYS A 201 27.56 1.12 12.70
C LYS A 201 27.44 -0.16 13.53
N ILE A 202 26.23 -0.46 14.02
CA ILE A 202 25.93 -1.63 14.84
C ILE A 202 25.59 -2.84 13.96
N ASP A 203 24.71 -2.62 12.93
CA ASP A 203 24.18 -3.70 12.13
C ASP A 203 23.73 -3.18 10.74
N GLN A 204 23.35 -4.11 9.88
CA GLN A 204 22.79 -3.80 8.55
C GLN A 204 21.70 -4.81 8.19
N ILE A 205 20.56 -4.29 7.73
CA ILE A 205 19.54 -5.09 7.05
C ILE A 205 19.91 -5.11 5.56
N PRO A 206 20.41 -6.23 5.01
CA PRO A 206 20.88 -6.28 3.63
C PRO A 206 19.71 -6.18 2.64
N SER A 207 19.95 -5.58 1.47
CA SER A 207 18.95 -5.47 0.40
C SER A 207 18.65 -6.80 -0.30
N GLY A 208 19.43 -7.84 -0.07
CA GLY A 208 19.23 -9.17 -0.66
C GLY A 208 19.54 -9.29 -2.16
N GLY A 209 19.86 -8.20 -2.85
CA GLY A 209 20.11 -8.19 -4.30
C GLY A 209 21.51 -7.72 -4.69
N PHE A 210 21.92 -8.00 -5.93
CA PHE A 210 23.19 -7.50 -6.51
C PHE A 210 23.06 -6.07 -7.04
N GLN A 211 21.84 -5.60 -7.30
CA GLN A 211 21.56 -4.26 -7.79
C GLN A 211 21.55 -3.24 -6.63
N PRO A 212 22.05 -2.01 -6.87
CA PRO A 212 22.05 -0.99 -5.84
C PRO A 212 20.63 -0.62 -5.43
N LEU A 213 20.40 -0.58 -4.11
CA LEU A 213 19.15 -0.13 -3.51
C LEU A 213 18.87 1.33 -3.88
N ARG A 214 17.67 1.60 -4.39
CA ARG A 214 17.23 2.96 -4.76
C ARG A 214 16.40 3.60 -3.66
N PHE A 215 15.50 2.84 -3.06
CA PHE A 215 14.68 3.29 -1.93
C PHE A 215 14.16 2.14 -1.09
N MET A 216 13.81 2.46 0.12
CA MET A 216 13.03 1.66 1.05
C MET A 216 11.61 2.23 1.11
N ALA A 217 10.59 1.39 1.13
CA ALA A 217 9.21 1.86 1.21
C ALA A 217 8.36 1.01 2.15
N LEU A 218 7.41 1.65 2.85
CA LEU A 218 6.23 1.02 3.41
C LEU A 218 5.10 1.09 2.40
N GLY A 219 4.60 -0.05 1.97
CA GLY A 219 3.46 -0.13 1.06
C GLY A 219 2.20 0.46 1.67
N ASN A 220 1.62 1.50 1.06
CA ASN A 220 0.42 2.17 1.57
C ASN A 220 -0.79 1.24 1.67
N GLU A 221 -0.90 0.29 0.75
CA GLU A 221 -2.04 -0.63 0.66
C GLU A 221 -1.88 -1.85 1.56
N THR A 222 -0.65 -2.33 1.74
CA THR A 222 -0.38 -3.59 2.46
C THR A 222 0.28 -3.40 3.81
N GLY A 223 1.00 -2.28 4.01
CA GLY A 223 1.84 -2.02 5.19
C GLY A 223 3.15 -2.81 5.18
N ASN A 224 3.53 -3.47 4.06
CA ASN A 224 4.77 -4.23 3.99
C ASN A 224 5.99 -3.31 3.81
N LEU A 225 7.08 -3.62 4.50
CA LEU A 225 8.36 -2.98 4.27
C LEU A 225 9.08 -3.68 3.12
N GLY A 226 9.47 -2.92 2.10
CA GLY A 226 10.20 -3.42 0.94
C GLY A 226 11.44 -2.58 0.62
N PHE A 227 12.46 -3.22 0.03
CA PHE A 227 13.63 -2.58 -0.56
C PHE A 227 13.56 -2.74 -2.07
N TYR A 228 13.78 -1.65 -2.80
CA TYR A 228 13.53 -1.59 -4.23
C TYR A 228 14.77 -1.13 -5.01
N TYR A 229 15.07 -1.83 -6.09
CA TYR A 229 16.05 -1.48 -7.10
C TYR A 229 15.38 -1.21 -8.45
N TYR A 230 16.07 -0.59 -9.39
CA TYR A 230 15.54 -0.39 -10.73
C TYR A 230 16.07 -1.46 -11.68
N SER A 231 15.16 -2.25 -12.26
CA SER A 231 15.48 -3.21 -13.30
C SER A 231 15.49 -2.51 -14.66
N THR A 232 16.67 -2.36 -15.25
CA THR A 232 16.82 -1.77 -16.59
C THR A 232 16.22 -2.65 -17.67
N GLU A 233 16.21 -3.97 -17.45
CA GLU A 233 15.64 -4.95 -18.39
C GLU A 233 14.11 -4.84 -18.45
N GLN A 234 13.47 -4.62 -17.30
CA GLN A 234 12.01 -4.53 -17.21
C GLN A 234 11.49 -3.09 -17.24
N GLY A 235 12.37 -2.09 -17.13
CA GLY A 235 12.00 -0.69 -17.11
C GLY A 235 11.18 -0.27 -15.88
N LYS A 236 11.29 -1.01 -14.75
CA LYS A 236 10.49 -0.77 -13.54
C LYS A 236 11.28 -1.04 -12.25
N PHE A 237 10.71 -0.57 -11.12
CA PHE A 237 11.21 -0.93 -9.80
C PHE A 237 10.75 -2.32 -9.40
N GLU A 238 11.67 -3.10 -8.86
CA GLU A 238 11.43 -4.44 -8.33
C GLU A 238 11.91 -4.53 -6.88
N ALA A 239 11.18 -5.33 -6.08
CA ALA A 239 11.56 -5.59 -4.72
C ALA A 239 12.73 -6.59 -4.68
N SER A 240 13.84 -6.21 -4.03
CA SER A 240 14.93 -7.11 -3.68
C SER A 240 14.73 -7.76 -2.31
N PHE A 241 13.92 -7.15 -1.45
CA PHE A 241 13.58 -7.62 -0.11
C PHE A 241 12.15 -7.22 0.22
N LEU A 242 11.41 -8.12 0.85
CA LEU A 242 10.12 -7.87 1.49
C LEU A 242 10.17 -8.42 2.91
N ALA A 243 9.80 -7.61 3.89
CA ALA A 243 9.83 -8.02 5.30
C ALA A 243 8.86 -9.18 5.58
N ILE A 244 7.73 -9.22 4.87
CA ILE A 244 6.71 -10.28 4.96
C ILE A 244 6.44 -10.78 3.55
N ASN A 245 6.73 -12.06 3.31
CA ASN A 245 6.58 -12.67 1.98
C ASN A 245 5.15 -13.15 1.70
N ASN A 246 4.43 -13.61 2.74
CA ASN A 246 3.06 -14.09 2.58
C ASN A 246 2.10 -12.90 2.68
N SER A 247 1.30 -12.67 1.66
CA SER A 247 0.35 -11.55 1.59
C SER A 247 -0.67 -11.59 2.72
N CYS A 248 -1.19 -12.78 3.10
CA CYS A 248 -2.14 -12.94 4.20
C CYS A 248 -1.57 -12.64 5.60
N ASP A 249 -0.25 -12.52 5.73
CA ASP A 249 0.41 -12.11 6.98
C ASP A 249 0.53 -10.59 7.11
N LEU A 250 0.07 -9.85 6.10
CA LEU A 250 0.04 -8.40 6.11
C LEU A 250 -1.28 -7.87 6.67
N PRO A 251 -1.23 -6.90 7.61
CA PRO A 251 -2.42 -6.42 8.30
C PRO A 251 -3.42 -5.66 7.42
N LEU A 252 -2.96 -5.12 6.29
CA LEU A 252 -3.76 -4.25 5.41
C LEU A 252 -4.12 -4.90 4.07
N VAL A 253 -3.75 -6.15 3.82
CA VAL A 253 -3.99 -6.83 2.54
C VAL A 253 -5.47 -6.93 2.19
N CYS A 254 -6.32 -7.17 3.19
CA CYS A 254 -7.76 -7.12 3.05
C CYS A 254 -8.35 -5.88 3.71
N LYS A 255 -9.41 -5.33 3.10
CA LYS A 255 -10.17 -4.21 3.67
C LYS A 255 -10.76 -4.59 5.04
N PRO A 256 -11.17 -3.61 5.86
CA PRO A 256 -11.89 -3.91 7.10
C PRO A 256 -13.02 -4.91 6.89
N TYR A 257 -13.19 -5.84 7.82
CA TYR A 257 -14.13 -6.98 7.74
C TYR A 257 -13.86 -7.96 6.60
N GLY A 258 -12.66 -7.94 6.02
CA GLY A 258 -12.19 -8.94 5.07
C GLY A 258 -11.37 -10.03 5.76
N ILE A 259 -11.46 -11.24 5.22
CA ILE A 259 -10.65 -12.42 5.59
C ILE A 259 -9.76 -12.77 4.42
N CYS A 260 -8.46 -12.89 4.66
CA CYS A 260 -7.53 -13.47 3.69
C CYS A 260 -7.68 -14.99 3.73
N THR A 261 -8.12 -15.60 2.63
CA THR A 261 -8.33 -17.05 2.53
C THR A 261 -7.02 -17.80 2.28
N LEU A 262 -7.03 -19.13 2.43
CA LEU A 262 -5.86 -19.98 2.13
C LEU A 262 -5.39 -19.93 0.66
N SER A 263 -6.21 -19.37 -0.23
CA SER A 263 -5.87 -19.13 -1.64
C SER A 263 -5.42 -17.69 -1.92
N ASP A 264 -5.01 -16.94 -0.89
CA ASP A 264 -4.54 -15.55 -0.97
C ASP A 264 -5.56 -14.56 -1.58
N VAL A 265 -6.85 -14.87 -1.45
CA VAL A 265 -7.95 -14.02 -1.92
C VAL A 265 -8.72 -13.44 -0.74
N CYS A 266 -9.06 -12.15 -0.81
CA CYS A 266 -9.89 -11.51 0.21
C CYS A 266 -11.36 -11.90 0.04
N SER A 267 -11.99 -12.37 1.12
CA SER A 267 -13.42 -12.65 1.24
C SER A 267 -14.03 -11.82 2.35
N CYS A 268 -15.30 -11.44 2.24
CA CYS A 268 -15.98 -10.66 3.27
C CYS A 268 -16.58 -11.54 4.37
N ILE A 269 -16.61 -11.03 5.61
CA ILE A 269 -17.30 -11.67 6.73
C ILE A 269 -18.81 -11.55 6.50
N ARG A 270 -19.49 -12.65 6.18
CA ARG A 270 -20.86 -12.67 5.63
C ARG A 270 -21.98 -12.24 6.60
N PHE A 271 -21.77 -12.29 7.91
CA PHE A 271 -22.88 -11.91 8.84
C PHE A 271 -23.04 -10.41 9.02
N ILE A 272 -22.08 -9.62 8.58
CA ILE A 272 -22.08 -8.15 8.74
C ILE A 272 -22.77 -7.48 7.55
N THR A 273 -22.86 -8.16 6.42
CA THR A 273 -23.48 -7.63 5.20
C THR A 273 -24.78 -8.37 4.90
N ARG A 274 -25.94 -7.81 5.31
CA ARG A 274 -27.25 -8.30 4.87
C ARG A 274 -27.45 -8.22 3.36
N ASP A 275 -26.74 -7.34 2.69
CA ASP A 275 -26.77 -7.15 1.24
C ASP A 275 -25.62 -7.91 0.59
N GLY A 276 -25.87 -9.18 0.27
CA GLY A 276 -24.90 -10.17 -0.20
C GLY A 276 -24.35 -9.95 -1.62
N MET A 277 -24.13 -8.72 -2.09
CA MET A 277 -23.63 -8.50 -3.45
C MET A 277 -22.67 -7.32 -3.67
N ASN A 278 -22.18 -6.66 -2.65
CA ASN A 278 -21.16 -5.62 -2.86
C ASN A 278 -19.77 -6.13 -2.47
N SER A 279 -18.87 -6.14 -3.45
CA SER A 279 -17.43 -6.43 -3.33
C SER A 279 -16.65 -5.52 -2.35
N ASN A 280 -17.33 -4.58 -1.71
CA ASN A 280 -16.79 -3.73 -0.66
C ASN A 280 -17.20 -4.26 0.71
N CYS A 281 -16.28 -4.96 1.39
CA CYS A 281 -16.45 -5.37 2.78
C CYS A 281 -16.62 -4.20 3.77
N SER A 282 -16.59 -2.95 3.29
CA SER A 282 -16.51 -1.71 4.06
C SER A 282 -17.83 -1.20 4.63
N ASN A 283 -18.97 -1.81 4.34
CA ASN A 283 -20.23 -1.47 4.99
C ASN A 283 -20.32 -2.15 6.37
N GLY A 284 -19.30 -1.89 7.18
CA GLY A 284 -19.31 -2.24 8.59
C GLY A 284 -20.51 -1.60 9.28
N ILE A 285 -20.90 -2.21 10.36
CA ILE A 285 -22.00 -1.77 11.23
C ILE A 285 -21.89 -0.27 11.48
N SER A 286 -22.74 0.51 10.86
CA SER A 286 -22.86 1.96 11.08
C SER A 286 -23.69 2.22 12.34
N GLY A 287 -23.16 1.86 13.50
CA GLY A 287 -23.83 2.09 14.79
C GLY A 287 -22.85 1.83 15.94
N GLY A 288 -22.96 2.56 17.03
CA GLY A 288 -22.09 2.39 18.18
C GLY A 288 -22.13 0.94 18.69
N PHE A 289 -20.95 0.37 18.92
CA PHE A 289 -20.77 -0.99 19.46
C PHE A 289 -21.07 -1.09 20.96
N CYS A 290 -21.89 -0.20 21.50
CA CYS A 290 -22.26 -0.16 22.92
C CYS A 290 -23.59 -0.86 23.20
N GLY A 291 -23.65 -1.56 24.33
CA GLY A 291 -24.83 -2.18 24.88
C GLY A 291 -24.85 -3.70 24.79
N LYS A 292 -24.51 -4.38 25.91
CA LYS A 292 -24.57 -5.86 26.03
C LYS A 292 -25.88 -6.48 25.59
N ASN A 293 -26.99 -5.76 25.72
CA ASN A 293 -28.31 -6.28 25.40
C ASN A 293 -28.60 -6.27 23.89
N GLN A 294 -27.84 -5.51 23.10
CA GLN A 294 -28.03 -5.34 21.66
C GLN A 294 -26.95 -6.01 20.82
N MET A 295 -25.82 -6.40 21.43
CA MET A 295 -24.65 -6.96 20.77
C MET A 295 -24.38 -8.39 21.23
N GLU A 296 -23.77 -9.18 20.37
CA GLU A 296 -23.27 -10.54 20.64
C GLU A 296 -21.88 -10.72 20.01
N MET A 297 -21.09 -11.66 20.57
CA MET A 297 -19.84 -12.10 19.96
C MET A 297 -20.09 -13.33 19.12
N VAL A 298 -19.70 -13.29 17.86
CA VAL A 298 -19.80 -14.42 16.93
C VAL A 298 -18.42 -14.94 16.64
N GLU A 299 -18.20 -16.21 16.93
CA GLU A 299 -16.96 -16.92 16.62
C GLU A 299 -16.84 -17.21 15.13
N LEU A 300 -15.68 -16.93 14.57
CA LEU A 300 -15.33 -17.28 13.20
C LEU A 300 -14.43 -18.51 13.20
N PRO A 301 -14.94 -19.68 12.79
CA PRO A 301 -14.16 -20.91 12.82
C PRO A 301 -13.05 -20.89 11.78
N GLY A 302 -11.85 -21.36 12.18
CA GLY A 302 -10.70 -21.49 11.28
C GLY A 302 -10.08 -20.19 10.81
N VAL A 303 -10.22 -19.12 11.60
CA VAL A 303 -9.58 -17.83 11.32
C VAL A 303 -8.83 -17.33 12.55
N THR A 304 -7.81 -16.52 12.28
CA THR A 304 -7.05 -15.77 13.28
C THR A 304 -6.75 -14.36 12.77
N THR A 305 -6.04 -13.55 13.53
CA THR A 305 -5.58 -12.23 13.08
C THR A 305 -4.07 -12.11 13.19
N VAL A 306 -3.45 -11.35 12.27
CA VAL A 306 -2.03 -11.01 12.31
C VAL A 306 -1.76 -9.77 13.18
N LEU A 307 -2.80 -9.08 13.62
CA LEU A 307 -2.65 -7.94 14.51
C LEU A 307 -2.11 -8.41 15.86
N LYS A 308 -1.09 -7.72 16.36
CA LYS A 308 -0.64 -7.85 17.74
C LYS A 308 -1.54 -6.99 18.61
N GLY A 309 -2.24 -7.59 19.57
CA GLY A 309 -3.08 -6.86 20.51
C GLY A 309 -2.21 -6.04 21.48
N THR A 310 -2.59 -4.78 21.69
CA THR A 310 -2.04 -3.93 22.76
C THR A 310 -2.80 -4.13 24.07
N ASN A 311 -4.07 -4.53 23.98
CA ASN A 311 -4.92 -4.85 25.09
C ASN A 311 -4.92 -6.36 25.27
N VAL A 312 -4.40 -6.83 26.41
CA VAL A 312 -4.29 -8.26 26.74
C VAL A 312 -4.71 -8.51 28.18
N LYS A 313 -5.34 -9.65 28.43
CA LYS A 313 -5.62 -10.17 29.76
C LYS A 313 -5.33 -11.66 29.80
N ASP A 314 -4.49 -12.05 30.75
CA ASP A 314 -4.04 -13.42 30.93
C ASP A 314 -4.96 -14.20 31.86
N ASN A 315 -4.89 -15.52 31.77
CA ASN A 315 -5.59 -16.47 32.66
C ASN A 315 -7.12 -16.24 32.72
N VAL A 316 -7.75 -16.00 31.57
CA VAL A 316 -9.20 -15.90 31.45
C VAL A 316 -9.77 -17.06 30.64
N SER A 317 -11.08 -17.32 30.81
CA SER A 317 -11.78 -18.25 29.90
C SER A 317 -12.18 -17.55 28.60
N ARG A 318 -12.47 -18.33 27.55
CA ARG A 318 -12.97 -17.80 26.27
C ARG A 318 -14.26 -16.99 26.45
N GLU A 319 -15.17 -17.47 27.30
CA GLU A 319 -16.42 -16.79 27.63
C GLU A 319 -16.14 -15.44 28.30
N LYS A 320 -15.15 -15.38 29.20
CA LYS A 320 -14.75 -14.14 29.86
C LYS A 320 -14.09 -13.17 28.88
N CYS A 321 -13.32 -13.67 27.92
CA CYS A 321 -12.76 -12.88 26.82
C CYS A 321 -13.87 -12.23 25.96
N SER A 322 -14.90 -13.00 25.64
CA SER A 322 -16.09 -12.50 24.95
C SER A 322 -16.81 -11.40 25.75
N GLU A 323 -16.99 -11.57 27.06
CA GLU A 323 -17.60 -10.57 27.94
C GLU A 323 -16.80 -9.27 28.02
N ILE A 324 -15.46 -9.36 28.12
CA ILE A 324 -14.58 -8.20 28.13
C ILE A 324 -14.80 -7.34 26.89
N CYS A 325 -14.86 -7.96 25.70
CA CYS A 325 -15.11 -7.23 24.46
C CYS A 325 -16.54 -6.68 24.38
N LEU A 326 -17.55 -7.40 24.89
CA LEU A 326 -18.93 -6.90 24.93
C LEU A 326 -19.08 -5.67 25.83
N ASP A 327 -18.31 -5.61 26.92
CA ASP A 327 -18.33 -4.49 27.89
C ASP A 327 -17.62 -3.23 27.39
N ASP A 328 -16.61 -3.40 26.56
CA ASP A 328 -15.85 -2.29 25.99
C ASP A 328 -16.49 -1.79 24.69
N CYS A 329 -17.01 -0.55 24.70
CA CYS A 329 -17.62 0.09 23.54
C CYS A 329 -16.66 0.26 22.34
N ASN A 330 -15.37 0.32 22.60
CA ASN A 330 -14.35 0.45 21.57
C ASN A 330 -13.92 -0.91 20.99
N CYS A 331 -14.31 -2.02 21.64
CA CYS A 331 -13.99 -3.35 21.14
C CYS A 331 -14.92 -3.76 20.01
N THR A 332 -14.34 -4.25 18.90
CA THR A 332 -15.05 -4.81 17.75
C THR A 332 -14.72 -6.27 17.48
N ALA A 333 -13.58 -6.75 17.97
CA ALA A 333 -13.16 -8.15 17.84
C ALA A 333 -12.30 -8.59 19.03
N ALA A 334 -12.27 -9.90 19.29
CA ALA A 334 -11.40 -10.51 20.29
C ALA A 334 -10.76 -11.78 19.74
N LEU A 335 -9.53 -12.04 20.17
CA LEU A 335 -8.79 -13.28 19.93
C LEU A 335 -8.51 -13.93 21.29
N TYR A 336 -8.91 -15.18 21.43
CA TYR A 336 -8.60 -16.01 22.57
C TYR A 336 -7.63 -17.11 22.19
N THR A 337 -6.52 -17.29 22.91
CA THR A 337 -5.54 -18.36 22.71
C THR A 337 -5.75 -19.46 23.74
N PHE A 338 -5.97 -20.70 23.26
CA PHE A 338 -6.30 -21.81 24.16
C PHE A 338 -5.12 -22.28 25.03
N ASP A 339 -3.89 -22.18 24.48
CA ASP A 339 -2.71 -22.71 25.16
C ASP A 339 -2.25 -21.80 26.31
N SER A 340 -2.34 -20.50 26.16
CA SER A 340 -1.91 -19.50 27.15
C SER A 340 -3.05 -18.92 28.00
N GLY A 341 -4.32 -19.12 27.59
CA GLY A 341 -5.46 -18.51 28.23
C GLY A 341 -5.47 -16.98 28.11
N GLU A 342 -4.83 -16.45 27.09
CA GLU A 342 -4.74 -15.01 26.83
C GLU A 342 -5.93 -14.53 26.00
N CYS A 343 -6.42 -13.37 26.34
CA CYS A 343 -7.46 -12.65 25.63
C CYS A 343 -6.92 -11.35 25.08
N PHE A 344 -6.93 -11.18 23.77
CA PHE A 344 -6.61 -9.93 23.09
C PHE A 344 -7.90 -9.33 22.52
N TRP A 345 -8.08 -7.99 22.64
CA TRP A 345 -9.22 -7.34 22.01
C TRP A 345 -8.81 -6.11 21.21
N TYR A 346 -9.58 -5.83 20.15
CA TYR A 346 -9.24 -4.91 19.09
C TYR A 346 -10.40 -3.95 18.83
N GLY A 347 -10.08 -2.68 18.57
CA GLY A 347 -11.05 -1.66 18.14
C GLY A 347 -11.40 -1.71 16.66
N LEU A 348 -10.87 -2.69 15.91
CA LEU A 348 -11.10 -2.84 14.46
C LEU A 348 -10.96 -4.31 14.02
N VAL A 349 -11.70 -4.68 12.98
CA VAL A 349 -11.60 -6.00 12.34
C VAL A 349 -10.72 -5.87 11.11
N ARG A 350 -9.43 -6.22 11.24
CA ARG A 350 -8.43 -6.20 10.16
C ARG A 350 -7.40 -7.31 10.34
N GLY A 351 -6.62 -7.59 9.27
CA GLY A 351 -5.56 -8.59 9.32
C GLY A 351 -6.09 -9.98 9.67
N VAL A 352 -7.34 -10.26 9.33
CA VAL A 352 -7.97 -11.57 9.59
C VAL A 352 -7.58 -12.52 8.47
N LYS A 353 -7.06 -13.69 8.83
CA LYS A 353 -6.67 -14.73 7.88
C LYS A 353 -7.22 -16.09 8.26
N GLN A 354 -7.49 -16.90 7.23
CA GLN A 354 -7.87 -18.28 7.40
C GLN A 354 -6.66 -19.15 7.78
N VAL A 355 -6.85 -20.11 8.67
CA VAL A 355 -5.83 -21.07 9.09
C VAL A 355 -6.30 -22.49 8.90
N SER A 356 -5.37 -23.38 8.54
CA SER A 356 -5.67 -24.80 8.31
C SER A 356 -5.86 -25.61 9.59
N ARG A 357 -5.34 -25.13 10.73
CA ARG A 357 -5.45 -25.80 12.04
C ARG A 357 -6.41 -25.05 12.96
N LEU A 358 -7.48 -25.71 13.35
CA LEU A 358 -8.63 -25.15 14.07
C LEU A 358 -8.46 -25.02 15.60
N LYS A 359 -7.29 -25.37 16.19
CA LYS A 359 -7.23 -25.65 17.63
C LYS A 359 -6.42 -24.70 18.50
N GLU A 360 -5.77 -23.70 17.94
CA GLU A 360 -4.84 -22.85 18.73
C GLU A 360 -5.50 -21.56 19.26
N SER A 361 -6.51 -21.05 18.56
CA SER A 361 -7.18 -19.80 18.95
C SER A 361 -8.62 -19.72 18.46
N SER A 362 -9.42 -18.88 19.13
CA SER A 362 -10.79 -18.51 18.76
C SER A 362 -10.88 -17.02 18.47
N TYR A 363 -11.17 -16.66 17.22
CA TYR A 363 -11.36 -15.28 16.81
C TYR A 363 -12.87 -14.95 16.79
N MET A 364 -13.25 -13.91 17.53
CA MET A 364 -14.65 -13.52 17.73
C MET A 364 -14.85 -12.08 17.25
N VAL A 365 -15.98 -11.82 16.59
CA VAL A 365 -16.37 -10.48 16.12
C VAL A 365 -17.66 -10.05 16.79
N LYS A 366 -17.70 -8.80 17.24
CA LYS A 366 -18.86 -8.18 17.86
C LYS A 366 -19.86 -7.75 16.80
N VAL A 367 -21.09 -8.24 16.90
CA VAL A 367 -22.16 -7.99 15.93
C VAL A 367 -23.49 -7.69 16.65
N PRO A 368 -24.46 -7.02 16.02
CA PRO A 368 -25.79 -6.85 16.56
C PRO A 368 -26.46 -8.20 16.77
N LYS A 369 -27.20 -8.37 17.89
CA LYS A 369 -27.96 -9.60 18.17
C LYS A 369 -28.91 -9.95 17.03
N GLY A 370 -28.90 -11.23 16.65
CA GLY A 370 -29.67 -11.75 15.54
C GLY A 370 -29.06 -11.56 14.16
N SER A 371 -27.86 -10.94 14.05
CA SER A 371 -27.08 -10.90 12.81
C SER A 371 -26.42 -12.24 12.51
N GLY A 372 -26.09 -13.03 13.55
CA GLY A 372 -25.54 -14.39 13.45
C GLY A 372 -26.59 -15.50 13.31
N GLY A 373 -27.86 -15.17 13.31
CA GLY A 373 -28.99 -16.11 13.33
C GLY A 373 -29.36 -16.80 12.01
N GLY A 374 -28.49 -16.83 11.03
CA GLY A 374 -28.45 -17.93 10.10
C GLY A 374 -27.79 -19.13 10.79
N LYS A 375 -28.51 -19.94 11.59
CA LYS A 375 -28.23 -21.37 11.57
C LYS A 375 -28.12 -21.69 10.11
N GLY A 376 -26.91 -21.80 9.60
CA GLY A 376 -26.69 -22.52 8.34
C GLY A 376 -27.39 -23.83 8.51
N LYS A 377 -28.64 -23.93 8.02
CA LYS A 377 -28.97 -25.14 7.35
C LYS A 377 -27.81 -25.29 6.39
N SER A 378 -26.87 -26.15 6.78
CA SER A 378 -26.01 -26.78 5.82
C SER A 378 -27.04 -27.25 4.77
N SER A 379 -27.14 -26.54 3.67
CA SER A 379 -27.64 -27.07 2.45
C SER A 379 -26.55 -28.06 2.05
N GLY A 380 -26.46 -29.15 2.83
CA GLY A 380 -25.85 -30.36 2.37
C GLY A 380 -26.55 -30.54 1.07
N LEU A 381 -25.82 -30.44 -0.04
CA LEU A 381 -26.29 -30.79 -1.37
C LEU A 381 -27.13 -32.03 -1.15
N LYS A 382 -28.46 -31.91 -1.40
CA LYS A 382 -29.39 -33.00 -1.10
C LYS A 382 -28.72 -34.25 -1.61
N LYS A 383 -28.64 -35.33 -0.80
CA LYS A 383 -27.88 -36.55 -1.15
C LYS A 383 -28.14 -37.01 -2.59
N TRP A 384 -29.35 -36.74 -3.12
CA TRP A 384 -29.71 -37.04 -4.52
C TRP A 384 -28.89 -36.21 -5.55
N VAL A 385 -28.47 -34.94 -5.24
CA VAL A 385 -27.65 -34.12 -6.13
C VAL A 385 -26.23 -34.68 -6.23
N LEU A 386 -25.66 -35.15 -5.11
CA LEU A 386 -24.37 -35.85 -5.11
C LEU A 386 -24.46 -37.17 -5.90
N VAL A 387 -25.58 -37.88 -5.81
CA VAL A 387 -25.81 -39.09 -6.60
C VAL A 387 -25.93 -38.76 -8.09
N VAL A 388 -26.66 -37.72 -8.45
CA VAL A 388 -26.83 -37.32 -9.88
C VAL A 388 -25.50 -36.87 -10.47
N VAL A 389 -24.70 -36.10 -9.75
CA VAL A 389 -23.36 -35.70 -10.21
C VAL A 389 -22.44 -36.90 -10.36
N GLY A 390 -22.42 -37.79 -9.37
CA GLY A 390 -21.62 -39.03 -9.46
C GLY A 390 -22.03 -39.97 -10.60
N VAL A 391 -23.33 -40.08 -10.92
CA VAL A 391 -23.83 -40.86 -12.07
C VAL A 391 -23.46 -40.19 -13.38
N ALA A 392 -23.54 -38.84 -13.48
CA ALA A 392 -23.16 -38.12 -14.68
C ALA A 392 -21.65 -38.25 -14.98
N ASP A 393 -20.80 -38.11 -13.95
CA ASP A 393 -19.35 -38.30 -14.09
C ASP A 393 -19.02 -39.77 -14.46
N GLY A 394 -19.68 -40.73 -13.88
CA GLY A 394 -19.55 -42.15 -14.24
C GLY A 394 -19.91 -42.45 -15.69
N LEU A 395 -21.01 -41.87 -16.20
CA LEU A 395 -21.41 -42.01 -17.59
C LEU A 395 -20.43 -41.39 -18.58
N ILE A 396 -19.89 -40.19 -18.26
CA ILE A 396 -18.88 -39.54 -19.08
C ILE A 396 -17.62 -40.42 -19.15
N LEU A 397 -17.20 -41.00 -18.05
CA LEU A 397 -16.01 -41.83 -17.98
C LEU A 397 -16.19 -43.12 -18.81
N VAL A 398 -17.36 -43.74 -18.78
CA VAL A 398 -17.71 -44.93 -19.59
C VAL A 398 -17.71 -44.59 -21.09
N LEU A 399 -18.27 -43.43 -21.47
CA LEU A 399 -18.25 -42.95 -22.86
C LEU A 399 -16.86 -42.68 -23.39
N VAL A 400 -15.99 -42.04 -22.58
CA VAL A 400 -14.61 -41.78 -22.94
C VAL A 400 -13.82 -43.08 -23.08
N LEU A 401 -13.92 -43.99 -22.14
CA LEU A 401 -13.24 -45.28 -22.21
C LEU A 401 -13.75 -46.13 -23.35
N GLY A 402 -15.10 -46.17 -23.59
CA GLY A 402 -15.71 -46.86 -24.73
C GLY A 402 -15.25 -46.27 -26.07
N GLY A 403 -15.13 -44.93 -26.18
CA GLY A 403 -14.63 -44.26 -27.38
C GLY A 403 -13.17 -44.59 -27.66
N ILE A 404 -12.31 -44.59 -26.62
CA ILE A 404 -10.89 -44.99 -26.74
C ILE A 404 -10.82 -46.49 -27.15
N GLY A 405 -11.56 -47.34 -26.52
CA GLY A 405 -11.62 -48.78 -26.87
C GLY A 405 -12.03 -49.00 -28.32
N TYR A 406 -13.11 -48.35 -28.76
CA TYR A 406 -13.57 -48.39 -30.16
C TYR A 406 -12.51 -47.88 -31.14
N TYR A 407 -11.87 -46.78 -30.81
CA TYR A 407 -10.78 -46.22 -31.65
C TYR A 407 -9.61 -47.20 -31.79
N VAL A 408 -9.17 -47.79 -30.69
CA VAL A 408 -8.07 -48.78 -30.71
C VAL A 408 -8.42 -50.02 -31.55
N ILE A 409 -9.66 -50.53 -31.43
CA ILE A 409 -10.13 -51.65 -32.24
C ILE A 409 -10.19 -51.31 -33.73
N GLN A 410 -10.71 -50.11 -34.07
CA GLN A 410 -10.74 -49.63 -35.44
C GLN A 410 -9.31 -49.46 -36.02
N LYS A 411 -8.39 -48.92 -35.24
CA LYS A 411 -7.00 -48.77 -35.65
C LYS A 411 -6.32 -50.11 -35.86
N ARG A 412 -6.58 -51.11 -35.01
CA ARG A 412 -6.08 -52.49 -35.18
C ARG A 412 -6.65 -53.16 -36.44
N ARG A 413 -7.97 -53.01 -36.72
CA ARG A 413 -8.61 -53.55 -37.94
C ARG A 413 -8.01 -52.96 -39.22
N LYS A 414 -7.77 -51.65 -39.25
CA LYS A 414 -7.12 -50.98 -40.40
C LYS A 414 -5.68 -51.47 -40.61
N ASN A 415 -4.93 -51.67 -39.52
CA ASN A 415 -3.56 -52.19 -39.62
C ASN A 415 -3.52 -53.65 -40.11
N LEU A 416 -4.50 -54.50 -39.75
CA LEU A 416 -4.61 -55.86 -40.26
C LEU A 416 -4.99 -55.91 -41.74
N GLN A 417 -5.89 -55.02 -42.20
CA GLN A 417 -6.26 -54.93 -43.63
C GLN A 417 -5.10 -54.42 -44.51
N ASN A 418 -4.19 -53.59 -43.96
CA ASN A 418 -3.02 -53.16 -44.67
C ASN A 418 -1.93 -54.23 -44.75
N ILE A 419 -1.95 -55.27 -43.93
CA ILE A 419 -1.02 -56.38 -43.96
C ILE A 419 -1.48 -57.39 -45.03
N ASP A 420 -2.80 -57.63 -45.15
CA ASP A 420 -3.37 -58.57 -46.18
C ASP A 420 -3.33 -57.98 -47.57
N ASN A 421 -3.19 -56.69 -47.79
CA ASN A 421 -3.03 -56.05 -49.12
C ASN A 421 -1.61 -55.93 -49.58
N ASN A 422 -0.60 -56.33 -48.78
CA ASN A 422 0.83 -56.30 -49.13
C ASN A 422 1.51 -57.69 -49.16
N SER A 423 0.74 -58.76 -49.14
CA SER A 423 1.18 -60.12 -49.43
C SER A 423 0.59 -60.60 -50.82
#